data_14336f886826300422eab877ae1b224d
#
_entry.id   14336f886826300422eab877ae1b224d
#
_cell.length_a   1.000
_cell.length_b   1.000
_cell.length_c   1.000
_cell.angle_alpha   90.00
_cell.angle_beta   90.00
_cell.angle_gamma   90.00
#
_symmetry.space_group_name_H-M   'P 1'
#
loop_
_entity.id
_entity.type
_entity.pdbx_description
1 polymer ?
#
loop_
_entity_poly.entity_id
_entity_poly.type
_entity_poly.pdbx_seq_one_letter_code
_entity_poly.pdbx_strand_id
1 'polypeptide(L)'
;MATVSDALSALGVNEWVLRGEPTNEDEFASMFGKITGTSEDGSAIESDNSADWGVTWDEVNVKLQDLTAAEPMKALRAERDRLIAATDWWAGSDRTMTDAQTAYRQALRDITDSASSLDDVTWPTAP
;
A
#
# COMPACT_ATOMS: atom_id res chain seq x y z
N MET A 1 -2.00 -1.64 7.93
CA MET A 1 -3.29 -2.14 7.45
C MET A 1 -3.93 -1.11 6.53
N ALA A 2 -4.46 -1.53 5.39
CA ALA A 2 -5.10 -0.61 4.44
C ALA A 2 -6.39 -0.03 5.03
N THR A 3 -6.65 1.23 4.72
CA THR A 3 -7.84 1.96 5.19
C THR A 3 -8.68 2.40 4.00
N VAL A 4 -9.91 2.84 4.29
CA VAL A 4 -10.79 3.43 3.27
C VAL A 4 -10.13 4.66 2.64
N SER A 5 -9.40 5.46 3.41
CA SER A 5 -8.64 6.59 2.87
C SER A 5 -7.59 6.14 1.84
N ASP A 6 -6.90 5.04 2.10
CA ASP A 6 -5.95 4.47 1.15
C ASP A 6 -6.64 4.03 -0.14
N ALA A 7 -7.81 3.41 -0.02
CA ALA A 7 -8.61 2.98 -1.17
C ALA A 7 -9.08 4.17 -2.01
N LEU A 8 -9.57 5.23 -1.37
CA LEU A 8 -10.00 6.45 -2.05
C LEU A 8 -8.84 7.10 -2.81
N SER A 9 -7.67 7.18 -2.18
CA SER A 9 -6.47 7.72 -2.81
C SER A 9 -6.03 6.88 -4.01
N ALA A 10 -6.05 5.56 -3.87
CA ALA A 10 -5.68 4.62 -4.94
C ALA A 10 -6.66 4.68 -6.12
N LEU A 11 -7.93 5.00 -5.88
CA LEU A 11 -8.94 5.18 -6.92
C LEU A 11 -8.86 6.56 -7.60
N GLY A 12 -7.99 7.44 -7.12
CA GLY A 12 -7.84 8.78 -7.67
C GLY A 12 -8.94 9.75 -7.27
N VAL A 13 -9.67 9.48 -6.20
CA VAL A 13 -10.70 10.37 -5.67
C VAL A 13 -10.01 11.53 -4.96
N ASN A 14 -10.38 12.76 -5.32
CA ASN A 14 -9.79 13.99 -4.78
C ASN A 14 -10.82 14.80 -4.02
N GLU A 15 -10.35 15.67 -3.14
CA GLU A 15 -11.16 16.67 -2.46
C GLU A 15 -12.36 16.06 -1.73
N TRP A 16 -12.07 15.22 -0.75
CA TRP A 16 -13.08 14.53 0.06
C TRP A 16 -12.79 14.69 1.55
N VAL A 17 -13.83 14.43 2.33
CA VAL A 17 -13.77 14.36 3.79
C VAL A 17 -14.31 13.01 4.22
N LEU A 18 -13.62 12.36 5.17
CA LEU A 18 -14.06 11.09 5.72
C LEU A 18 -14.02 11.18 7.25
N ARG A 19 -15.17 10.96 7.88
CA ARG A 19 -15.34 11.10 9.33
C ARG A 19 -15.43 9.76 10.04
N GLY A 20 -14.43 8.90 9.81
CA GLY A 20 -14.33 7.60 10.44
C GLY A 20 -13.86 6.54 9.48
N GLU A 21 -13.99 5.29 9.85
CA GLU A 21 -13.63 4.13 9.04
C GLU A 21 -14.89 3.31 8.74
N PRO A 22 -15.57 3.57 7.62
CA PRO A 22 -16.80 2.84 7.28
C PRO A 22 -16.50 1.39 6.93
N THR A 23 -17.42 0.50 7.30
CA THR A 23 -17.32 -0.94 7.04
C THR A 23 -18.44 -1.43 6.10
N ASN A 24 -19.37 -0.58 5.76
CA ASN A 24 -20.50 -0.90 4.87
C ASN A 24 -20.96 0.38 4.14
N GLU A 25 -21.88 0.19 3.19
CA GLU A 25 -22.39 1.29 2.37
C GLU A 25 -23.08 2.37 3.20
N ASP A 26 -23.88 1.99 4.19
CA ASP A 26 -24.61 2.94 5.03
C ASP A 26 -23.66 3.81 5.85
N GLU A 27 -22.64 3.20 6.43
CA GLU A 27 -21.61 3.94 7.16
C GLU A 27 -20.83 4.86 6.22
N PHE A 28 -20.48 4.38 5.03
CA PHE A 28 -19.79 5.20 4.04
C PHE A 28 -20.64 6.42 3.66
N ALA A 29 -21.92 6.21 3.41
CA ALA A 29 -22.84 7.30 3.08
C ALA A 29 -22.94 8.37 4.18
N SER A 30 -22.82 7.95 5.45
CA SER A 30 -22.92 8.89 6.57
C SER A 30 -21.59 9.58 6.91
N MET A 31 -20.45 8.98 6.56
CA MET A 31 -19.11 9.46 6.93
C MET A 31 -18.39 10.22 5.81
N PHE A 32 -18.73 9.95 4.56
CA PHE A 32 -18.05 10.52 3.39
C PHE A 32 -18.75 11.79 2.89
N GLY A 33 -17.93 12.76 2.52
CA GLY A 33 -18.41 13.98 1.86
C GLY A 33 -17.45 14.38 0.74
N LYS A 34 -17.98 14.73 -0.41
CA LYS A 34 -17.20 15.20 -1.54
C LYS A 34 -17.16 16.74 -1.52
N ILE A 35 -15.97 17.28 -1.63
CA ILE A 35 -15.80 18.74 -1.76
C ILE A 35 -16.09 19.10 -3.22
N THR A 36 -17.09 19.92 -3.45
CA THR A 36 -17.54 20.31 -4.79
C THR A 36 -17.22 21.75 -5.15
N GLY A 37 -16.73 22.54 -4.21
CA GLY A 37 -16.38 23.92 -4.45
C GLY A 37 -16.06 24.67 -3.16
N THR A 38 -15.96 26.00 -3.28
CA THR A 38 -15.69 26.90 -2.15
C THR A 38 -16.78 27.95 -2.09
N SER A 39 -17.33 28.20 -0.90
CA SER A 39 -18.32 29.22 -0.68
C SER A 39 -17.67 30.61 -0.65
N GLU A 40 -18.52 31.67 -0.64
CA GLU A 40 -18.06 33.05 -0.64
C GLU A 40 -17.16 33.40 0.56
N ASP A 41 -17.37 32.74 1.70
CA ASP A 41 -16.57 32.96 2.92
C ASP A 41 -15.26 32.15 2.95
N GLY A 42 -14.94 31.37 1.89
CA GLY A 42 -13.75 30.55 1.80
C GLY A 42 -13.92 29.16 2.35
N SER A 43 -15.09 28.78 2.86
CA SER A 43 -15.38 27.45 3.35
C SER A 43 -15.55 26.44 2.22
N ALA A 44 -15.19 25.19 2.45
CA ALA A 44 -15.43 24.12 1.50
C ALA A 44 -16.93 23.80 1.42
N ILE A 45 -17.41 23.60 0.20
CA ILE A 45 -18.77 23.11 -0.05
C ILE A 45 -18.69 21.58 -0.13
N GLU A 46 -19.35 20.93 0.79
CA GLU A 46 -19.35 19.46 0.91
C GLU A 46 -20.69 18.90 0.42
N SER A 47 -20.65 17.92 -0.46
CA SER A 47 -21.85 17.21 -0.91
C SER A 47 -21.96 15.86 -0.24
N ASP A 48 -23.11 15.56 0.34
CA ASP A 48 -23.48 14.25 0.86
C ASP A 48 -24.32 13.45 -0.15
N ASN A 49 -24.51 13.97 -1.35
CA ASN A 49 -25.22 13.30 -2.43
C ASN A 49 -24.25 12.40 -3.20
N SER A 50 -24.52 11.08 -3.17
CA SER A 50 -23.67 10.07 -3.84
C SER A 50 -23.51 10.31 -5.34
N ALA A 51 -24.43 11.00 -5.99
CA ALA A 51 -24.32 11.35 -7.41
C ALA A 51 -23.13 12.29 -7.70
N ASP A 52 -22.67 13.05 -6.71
CA ASP A 52 -21.57 14.01 -6.83
C ASP A 52 -20.19 13.39 -6.50
N TRP A 53 -20.18 12.17 -5.97
CA TRP A 53 -18.95 11.61 -5.38
C TRP A 53 -17.95 11.08 -6.41
N GLY A 54 -18.43 10.60 -7.56
CA GLY A 54 -17.58 9.99 -8.57
C GLY A 54 -17.01 8.63 -8.17
N VAL A 55 -17.52 8.05 -7.09
CA VAL A 55 -17.07 6.76 -6.54
C VAL A 55 -18.23 6.10 -5.80
N THR A 56 -18.28 4.77 -5.82
CA THR A 56 -19.27 3.99 -5.08
C THR A 56 -18.60 3.23 -3.94
N TRP A 57 -19.39 2.82 -2.95
CA TRP A 57 -18.88 1.96 -1.88
C TRP A 57 -18.34 0.64 -2.43
N ASP A 58 -18.99 0.06 -3.43
CA ASP A 58 -18.51 -1.19 -4.05
C ASP A 58 -17.09 -1.03 -4.60
N GLU A 59 -16.83 0.07 -5.30
CA GLU A 59 -15.49 0.38 -5.82
C GLU A 59 -14.47 0.55 -4.71
N VAL A 60 -14.82 1.28 -3.66
CA VAL A 60 -13.98 1.50 -2.48
C VAL A 60 -13.68 0.17 -1.77
N ASN A 61 -14.72 -0.63 -1.55
CA ASN A 61 -14.60 -1.90 -0.83
C ASN A 61 -13.74 -2.90 -1.60
N VAL A 62 -13.92 -3.02 -2.90
CA VAL A 62 -13.08 -3.88 -3.76
C VAL A 62 -11.62 -3.43 -3.70
N LYS A 63 -11.38 -2.13 -3.82
CA LYS A 63 -10.01 -1.59 -3.73
C LYS A 63 -9.40 -1.83 -2.36
N LEU A 64 -10.17 -1.65 -1.29
CA LEU A 64 -9.72 -1.91 0.08
C LEU A 64 -9.31 -3.38 0.27
N GLN A 65 -10.12 -4.30 -0.27
CA GLN A 65 -9.80 -5.73 -0.22
C GLN A 65 -8.53 -6.05 -1.01
N ASP A 66 -8.35 -5.45 -2.19
CA ASP A 66 -7.16 -5.62 -3.01
C ASP A 66 -5.90 -5.12 -2.28
N LEU A 67 -5.97 -3.94 -1.69
CA LEU A 67 -4.86 -3.37 -0.93
C LEU A 67 -4.51 -4.20 0.30
N THR A 68 -5.52 -4.69 1.01
CA THR A 68 -5.33 -5.54 2.18
C THR A 68 -4.69 -6.87 1.79
N ALA A 69 -5.13 -7.47 0.69
CA ALA A 69 -4.55 -8.72 0.18
C ALA A 69 -3.10 -8.56 -0.30
N ALA A 70 -2.72 -7.36 -0.74
CA ALA A 70 -1.36 -7.06 -1.20
C ALA A 70 -0.38 -6.76 -0.06
N GLU A 71 -0.86 -6.46 1.15
CA GLU A 71 -0.02 -6.09 2.29
C GLU A 71 1.02 -7.16 2.68
N PRO A 72 0.67 -8.46 2.76
CA PRO A 72 1.66 -9.48 3.12
C PRO A 72 2.85 -9.53 2.17
N MET A 73 2.62 -9.45 0.87
CA MET A 73 3.68 -9.43 -0.13
C MET A 73 4.49 -8.13 -0.07
N LYS A 74 3.83 -7.01 0.19
CA LYS A 74 4.50 -5.72 0.36
C LYS A 74 5.45 -5.75 1.56
N ALA A 75 5.02 -6.30 2.69
CA ALA A 75 5.85 -6.45 3.87
C ALA A 75 7.06 -7.36 3.61
N LEU A 76 6.85 -8.47 2.90
CA LEU A 76 7.92 -9.38 2.50
C LEU A 76 8.97 -8.67 1.64
N ARG A 77 8.52 -7.93 0.64
CA ARG A 77 9.42 -7.17 -0.24
C ARG A 77 10.20 -6.09 0.50
N ALA A 78 9.56 -5.40 1.44
CA ALA A 78 10.22 -4.38 2.25
C ALA A 78 11.36 -4.98 3.08
N GLU A 79 11.16 -6.12 3.71
CA GLU A 79 12.20 -6.80 4.48
C GLU A 79 13.31 -7.34 3.57
N ARG A 80 12.95 -7.91 2.43
CA ARG A 80 13.93 -8.32 1.41
C ARG A 80 14.81 -7.14 0.99
N ASP A 81 14.21 -6.02 0.69
CA ASP A 81 14.92 -4.83 0.24
C ASP A 81 15.85 -4.29 1.33
N ARG A 82 15.43 -4.35 2.59
CA ARG A 82 16.27 -4.01 3.74
C ARG A 82 17.51 -4.90 3.81
N LEU A 83 17.33 -6.20 3.63
CA LEU A 83 18.44 -7.17 3.67
C LEU A 83 19.39 -6.97 2.49
N ILE A 84 18.87 -6.71 1.29
CA ILE A 84 19.71 -6.41 0.11
C ILE A 84 20.50 -5.11 0.35
N ALA A 85 19.84 -4.06 0.82
CA ALA A 85 20.50 -2.77 1.08
C ALA A 85 21.62 -2.90 2.11
N ALA A 86 21.46 -3.73 3.11
CA ALA A 86 22.49 -3.99 4.12
C ALA A 86 23.77 -4.62 3.54
N THR A 87 23.70 -5.18 2.32
CA THR A 87 24.82 -5.83 1.65
C THR A 87 25.28 -5.10 0.38
N ASP A 88 24.71 -3.95 0.06
CA ASP A 88 25.08 -3.20 -1.17
C ASP A 88 26.56 -2.83 -1.20
N TRP A 89 27.17 -2.61 -0.04
CA TRP A 89 28.60 -2.30 0.07
C TRP A 89 29.49 -3.45 -0.44
N TRP A 90 29.00 -4.70 -0.49
CA TRP A 90 29.74 -5.82 -1.04
C TRP A 90 29.99 -5.66 -2.54
N ALA A 91 29.09 -4.97 -3.24
CA ALA A 91 29.15 -4.78 -4.70
C ALA A 91 29.89 -3.51 -5.10
N GLY A 92 30.55 -2.82 -4.17
CA GLY A 92 31.34 -1.62 -4.44
C GLY A 92 32.48 -1.89 -5.42
N SER A 93 32.87 -0.87 -6.20
CA SER A 93 33.85 -1.01 -7.28
C SER A 93 35.26 -1.40 -6.79
N ASP A 94 35.54 -1.19 -5.52
CA ASP A 94 36.82 -1.53 -4.87
C ASP A 94 36.81 -2.91 -4.20
N ARG A 95 35.76 -3.69 -4.40
CA ARG A 95 35.59 -5.00 -3.77
C ARG A 95 35.15 -6.02 -4.80
N THR A 96 35.49 -7.28 -4.53
CA THR A 96 35.01 -8.42 -5.31
C THR A 96 34.16 -9.31 -4.39
N MET A 97 32.89 -9.49 -4.75
CA MET A 97 32.02 -10.39 -4.00
C MET A 97 32.46 -11.84 -4.14
N THR A 98 32.38 -12.59 -3.05
CA THR A 98 32.56 -14.04 -3.09
C THR A 98 31.35 -14.68 -3.78
N ASP A 99 31.52 -15.94 -4.21
CA ASP A 99 30.41 -16.72 -4.78
C ASP A 99 29.27 -16.88 -3.77
N ALA A 100 29.60 -17.07 -2.49
CA ALA A 100 28.59 -17.17 -1.42
C ALA A 100 27.82 -15.86 -1.24
N GLN A 101 28.50 -14.72 -1.30
CA GLN A 101 27.85 -13.40 -1.22
C GLN A 101 26.93 -13.16 -2.41
N THR A 102 27.38 -13.50 -3.61
CA THR A 102 26.57 -13.39 -4.83
C THR A 102 25.32 -14.27 -4.74
N ALA A 103 25.48 -15.51 -4.30
CA ALA A 103 24.38 -16.46 -4.14
C ALA A 103 23.36 -15.98 -3.10
N TYR A 104 23.82 -15.43 -1.98
CA TYR A 104 22.96 -14.86 -0.94
C TYR A 104 22.09 -13.72 -1.49
N ARG A 105 22.70 -12.78 -2.18
CA ARG A 105 21.97 -11.64 -2.77
C ARG A 105 20.97 -12.09 -3.83
N GLN A 106 21.33 -13.10 -4.64
CA GLN A 106 20.42 -13.66 -5.63
C GLN A 106 19.25 -14.38 -4.95
N ALA A 107 19.49 -15.14 -3.90
CA ALA A 107 18.44 -15.79 -3.13
C ALA A 107 17.45 -14.78 -2.53
N LEU A 108 17.94 -13.62 -2.07
CA LEU A 108 17.08 -12.53 -1.61
C LEU A 108 16.20 -11.97 -2.74
N ARG A 109 16.76 -11.77 -3.94
CA ARG A 109 15.98 -11.27 -5.09
C ARG A 109 14.87 -12.23 -5.48
N ASP A 110 15.14 -13.54 -5.36
CA ASP A 110 14.21 -14.60 -5.78
C ASP A 110 13.24 -15.00 -4.67
N ILE A 111 13.29 -14.36 -3.49
CA ILE A 111 12.52 -14.81 -2.32
C ILE A 111 11.01 -14.83 -2.57
N THR A 112 10.50 -13.95 -3.43
CA THR A 112 9.08 -13.89 -3.76
C THR A 112 8.62 -15.01 -4.69
N ASP A 113 9.54 -15.81 -5.22
CA ASP A 113 9.20 -17.01 -6.02
C ASP A 113 8.72 -18.15 -5.12
N SER A 114 9.16 -18.19 -3.86
CA SER A 114 8.86 -19.26 -2.92
C SER A 114 8.09 -18.83 -1.69
N ALA A 115 7.93 -17.51 -1.45
CA ALA A 115 7.26 -16.98 -0.27
C ALA A 115 6.28 -15.87 -0.67
N SER A 116 5.17 -15.77 0.04
CA SER A 116 4.13 -14.77 -0.19
C SER A 116 3.94 -13.82 0.99
N SER A 117 4.52 -14.13 2.14
CA SER A 117 4.41 -13.31 3.35
C SER A 117 5.61 -13.53 4.27
N LEU A 118 5.70 -12.69 5.30
CA LEU A 118 6.71 -12.88 6.36
C LEU A 118 6.44 -14.15 7.19
N ASP A 119 5.23 -14.70 7.13
CA ASP A 119 4.85 -15.88 7.89
C ASP A 119 5.33 -17.18 7.24
N ASP A 120 5.47 -17.21 5.91
CA ASP A 120 5.85 -18.41 5.16
C ASP A 120 7.28 -18.36 4.59
N VAL A 121 8.02 -17.29 4.84
CA VAL A 121 9.35 -17.10 4.28
C VAL A 121 10.41 -17.87 5.06
N THR A 122 11.37 -18.43 4.32
CA THR A 122 12.63 -18.94 4.87
C THR A 122 13.76 -18.09 4.29
N TRP A 123 14.35 -17.25 5.12
CA TRP A 123 15.42 -16.36 4.67
C TRP A 123 16.72 -17.12 4.43
N PRO A 124 17.47 -16.79 3.37
CA PRO A 124 18.80 -17.37 3.20
C PRO A 124 19.73 -16.93 4.32
N THR A 125 20.70 -17.76 4.64
CA THR A 125 21.69 -17.46 5.68
C THR A 125 22.81 -16.60 5.06
N ALA A 126 23.11 -15.49 5.69
CA ALA A 126 24.21 -14.61 5.25
C ALA A 126 25.57 -15.34 5.41
N PRO A 127 26.45 -15.24 4.43
CA PRO A 127 27.80 -15.81 4.52
C PRO A 127 28.72 -15.06 5.50
#